data_d4e4c1ce9f384b1ae89a2eefb59cb95e
#
_entry.id   d4e4c1ce9f384b1ae89a2eefb59cb95e
#
_cell.length_a   1.000
_cell.length_b   1.000
_cell.length_c   1.000
_cell.angle_alpha   90.00
_cell.angle_beta   90.00
_cell.angle_gamma   90.00
#
_symmetry.space_group_name_H-M   'P 1'
#
loop_
_entity.id
_entity.type
_entity.pdbx_description
1 polymer ?
#
loop_
_entity_poly.entity_id
_entity_poly.type
_entity_poly.pdbx_seq_one_letter_code
_entity_poly.pdbx_strand_id
1 'polypeptide(L)'
;MKYIDHLIKSMEYLAEDPRTIFIGQSVKYSGNSIYNTLKTIPDDRKIETPVFEETQMGLSIGLAMEGFVPVTCYPRFDFLLLAVNQLVNHLDKMEEMTRGTYKPRVIVRTSIGAKVPLNGGVQHTQDHTEAFRHLLDNVEVVLLEKKDDIQVAYERALTREDSKSTLLIEYGEYYNQ
;
A
#
# COMPACT_ATOMS: atom_id res chain seq x y z
N MET A 1 -19.67 -5.74 10.01
CA MET A 1 -18.79 -4.62 9.68
C MET A 1 -18.73 -4.44 8.17
N LYS A 2 -18.67 -3.21 7.71
CA LYS A 2 -18.48 -2.88 6.28
C LYS A 2 -17.03 -3.13 5.87
N TYR A 3 -16.79 -3.23 4.56
CA TYR A 3 -15.43 -3.38 4.01
C TYR A 3 -14.48 -2.28 4.52
N ILE A 4 -14.92 -1.02 4.49
CA ILE A 4 -14.13 0.12 4.97
C ILE A 4 -13.82 0.05 6.47
N ASP A 5 -14.68 -0.53 7.29
CA ASP A 5 -14.45 -0.65 8.74
C ASP A 5 -13.29 -1.61 9.02
N HIS A 6 -13.14 -2.68 8.22
CA HIS A 6 -12.00 -3.58 8.31
C HIS A 6 -10.69 -2.87 7.90
N LEU A 7 -10.74 -2.01 6.87
CA LEU A 7 -9.59 -1.20 6.48
C LEU A 7 -9.17 -0.22 7.58
N ILE A 8 -10.13 0.51 8.18
CA ILE A 8 -9.85 1.43 9.29
C ILE A 8 -9.16 0.70 10.43
N LYS A 9 -9.71 -0.43 10.88
CA LYS A 9 -9.12 -1.25 11.95
C LYS A 9 -7.73 -1.76 11.60
N SER A 10 -7.52 -2.15 10.34
CA SER A 10 -6.19 -2.57 9.89
C SER A 10 -5.18 -1.44 9.95
N MET A 11 -5.57 -0.22 9.57
CA MET A 11 -4.69 0.96 9.66
C MET A 11 -4.38 1.30 11.12
N GLU A 12 -5.39 1.25 12.01
CA GLU A 12 -5.22 1.44 13.44
C GLU A 12 -4.24 0.41 14.03
N TYR A 13 -4.41 -0.87 13.70
CA TYR A 13 -3.50 -1.94 14.10
C TYR A 13 -2.06 -1.69 13.62
N LEU A 14 -1.88 -1.34 12.34
CA LEU A 14 -0.55 -1.01 11.82
C LEU A 14 0.09 0.18 12.55
N ALA A 15 -0.70 1.17 12.93
CA ALA A 15 -0.23 2.36 13.64
C ALA A 15 0.20 2.09 15.10
N GLU A 16 -0.18 0.96 15.70
CA GLU A 16 0.31 0.55 17.02
C GLU A 16 1.79 0.20 17.00
N ASP A 17 2.33 -0.28 15.88
CA ASP A 17 3.76 -0.51 15.72
C ASP A 17 4.50 0.84 15.56
N PRO A 18 5.44 1.18 16.44
CA PRO A 18 6.15 2.46 16.39
C PRO A 18 6.98 2.67 15.12
N ARG A 19 7.29 1.60 14.39
CA ARG A 19 8.04 1.66 13.12
C ARG A 19 7.15 2.04 11.93
N THR A 20 5.83 1.92 12.06
CA THR A 20 4.92 2.17 10.93
C THR A 20 4.79 3.66 10.65
N ILE A 21 4.94 4.02 9.37
CA ILE A 21 4.72 5.37 8.84
C ILE A 21 3.87 5.26 7.58
N PHE A 22 2.79 6.02 7.52
CA PHE A 22 1.93 6.11 6.33
C PHE A 22 2.45 7.22 5.42
N ILE A 23 2.69 6.90 4.14
CA ILE A 23 3.25 7.86 3.18
C ILE A 23 2.44 7.85 1.89
N GLY A 24 2.18 9.03 1.35
CA GLY A 24 1.51 9.17 0.06
C GLY A 24 0.79 10.48 -0.11
N GLN A 25 0.14 10.62 -1.26
CA GLN A 25 -0.72 11.73 -1.58
C GLN A 25 -2.08 11.58 -0.87
N SER A 26 -2.56 12.66 -0.25
CA SER A 26 -3.83 12.72 0.47
C SER A 26 -3.93 11.66 1.59
N VAL A 27 -2.85 11.47 2.35
CA VAL A 27 -2.85 10.68 3.57
C VAL A 27 -3.18 11.55 4.79
N LYS A 28 -2.81 12.84 4.76
CA LYS A 28 -3.16 13.84 5.78
C LYS A 28 -4.40 14.67 5.44
N TYR A 29 -4.64 14.91 4.16
CA TYR A 29 -5.67 15.82 3.69
C TYR A 29 -6.72 15.07 2.86
N SER A 30 -7.98 15.51 2.97
CA SER A 30 -9.07 14.96 2.17
C SER A 30 -8.80 15.12 0.67
N GLY A 31 -9.01 14.07 -0.10
CA GLY A 31 -8.82 14.07 -1.56
C GLY A 31 -9.15 12.74 -2.21
N ASN A 32 -9.14 11.65 -1.44
CA ASN A 32 -9.47 10.32 -1.94
C ASN A 32 -10.07 9.42 -0.84
N SER A 33 -10.52 8.24 -1.20
CA SER A 33 -11.14 7.28 -0.27
C SER A 33 -10.14 6.67 0.72
N ILE A 34 -8.84 6.58 0.38
CA ILE A 34 -7.80 6.10 1.30
C ILE A 34 -7.70 7.01 2.53
N TYR A 35 -7.78 8.34 2.36
CA TYR A 35 -7.83 9.29 3.46
C TYR A 35 -8.88 8.93 4.52
N ASN A 36 -10.06 8.48 4.08
CA ASN A 36 -11.14 8.13 4.99
C ASN A 36 -10.79 6.98 5.94
N THR A 37 -9.85 6.13 5.55
CA THR A 37 -9.36 5.02 6.37
C THR A 37 -8.20 5.42 7.29
N LEU A 38 -7.65 6.63 7.14
CA LEU A 38 -6.50 7.13 7.89
C LEU A 38 -6.86 8.30 8.85
N LYS A 39 -8.14 8.64 8.97
CA LYS A 39 -8.59 9.78 9.78
C LYS A 39 -8.25 9.66 11.27
N THR A 40 -8.24 8.43 11.79
CA THR A 40 -7.95 8.15 13.19
C THR A 40 -6.45 8.08 13.49
N ILE A 41 -5.62 8.00 12.45
CA ILE A 41 -4.17 7.91 12.59
C ILE A 41 -3.59 9.30 12.90
N PRO A 42 -2.70 9.43 13.91
CA PRO A 42 -2.05 10.69 14.23
C PRO A 42 -1.23 11.26 13.08
N ASP A 43 -1.13 12.59 12.98
CA ASP A 43 -0.46 13.26 11.85
C ASP A 43 1.06 13.10 11.86
N ASP A 44 1.68 12.88 13.02
CA ASP A 44 3.10 12.57 13.15
C ASP A 44 3.47 11.18 12.61
N ARG A 45 2.48 10.32 12.37
CA ARG A 45 2.63 9.00 11.76
C ARG A 45 2.39 9.02 10.24
N LYS A 46 2.16 10.19 9.67
CA LYS A 46 1.83 10.38 8.26
C LYS A 46 2.80 11.33 7.57
N ILE A 47 3.29 10.97 6.40
CA ILE A 47 4.07 11.83 5.50
C ILE A 47 3.22 12.10 4.27
N GLU A 48 2.71 13.34 4.19
CA GLU A 48 2.02 13.80 2.97
C GLU A 48 3.03 14.09 1.88
N THR A 49 2.81 13.56 0.68
CA THR A 49 3.68 13.79 -0.47
C THR A 49 2.95 14.56 -1.57
N PRO A 50 3.67 15.32 -2.40
CA PRO A 50 3.15 15.73 -3.70
C PRO A 50 2.86 14.50 -4.59
N VAL A 51 2.27 14.74 -5.77
CA VAL A 51 2.06 13.70 -6.79
C VAL A 51 3.39 13.38 -7.46
N PHE A 52 4.11 12.39 -6.97
CA PHE A 52 5.35 11.87 -7.55
C PHE A 52 5.60 10.41 -7.11
N GLU A 53 4.84 9.52 -7.66
CA GLU A 53 4.68 8.12 -7.24
C GLU A 53 6.01 7.34 -7.23
N GLU A 54 6.88 7.59 -8.20
CA GLU A 54 8.20 6.96 -8.27
C GLU A 54 9.08 7.37 -7.08
N THR A 55 9.16 8.66 -6.78
CA THR A 55 9.92 9.18 -5.64
C THR A 55 9.34 8.69 -4.31
N GLN A 56 8.01 8.61 -4.21
CA GLN A 56 7.32 8.07 -3.03
C GLN A 56 7.74 6.63 -2.75
N MET A 57 7.82 5.77 -3.77
CA MET A 57 8.28 4.40 -3.61
C MET A 57 9.76 4.35 -3.21
N GLY A 58 10.63 5.13 -3.85
CA GLY A 58 12.04 5.22 -3.49
C GLY A 58 12.26 5.69 -2.05
N LEU A 59 11.50 6.69 -1.59
CA LEU A 59 11.52 7.15 -0.21
C LEU A 59 11.06 6.05 0.76
N SER A 60 10.01 5.30 0.39
CA SER A 60 9.54 4.16 1.19
C SER A 60 10.61 3.08 1.34
N ILE A 61 11.36 2.78 0.27
CA ILE A 61 12.48 1.84 0.32
C ILE A 61 13.55 2.35 1.30
N GLY A 62 13.93 3.65 1.20
CA GLY A 62 14.91 4.26 2.09
C GLY A 62 14.49 4.21 3.57
N LEU A 63 13.22 4.53 3.87
CA LEU A 63 12.66 4.41 5.21
C LEU A 63 12.72 2.97 5.73
N ALA A 64 12.43 1.98 4.89
CA ALA A 64 12.50 0.58 5.28
C ALA A 64 13.94 0.11 5.56
N MET A 65 14.92 0.64 4.84
CA MET A 65 16.34 0.37 5.11
C MET A 65 16.80 0.95 6.46
N GLU A 66 16.17 2.03 6.94
CA GLU A 66 16.40 2.62 8.28
C GLU A 66 15.57 1.95 9.39
N GLY A 67 14.88 0.86 9.10
CA GLY A 67 14.14 0.06 10.09
C GLY A 67 12.68 0.45 10.30
N PHE A 68 12.15 1.40 9.54
CA PHE A 68 10.72 1.68 9.51
C PHE A 68 9.95 0.61 8.73
N VAL A 69 8.63 0.59 8.91
CA VAL A 69 7.70 -0.20 8.08
C VAL A 69 6.75 0.78 7.39
N PRO A 70 7.15 1.35 6.25
CA PRO A 70 6.30 2.30 5.55
C PRO A 70 5.08 1.59 4.94
N VAL A 71 3.91 2.20 5.13
CA VAL A 71 2.67 1.90 4.43
C VAL A 71 2.54 2.95 3.33
N THR A 72 2.97 2.61 2.12
CA THR A 72 2.98 3.54 0.99
C THR A 72 1.66 3.44 0.22
N CYS A 73 0.91 4.54 0.21
CA CYS A 73 -0.48 4.59 -0.25
C CYS A 73 -0.59 5.22 -1.64
N TYR A 74 -1.07 4.43 -2.59
CA TYR A 74 -1.40 4.87 -3.95
C TYR A 74 -2.93 4.85 -4.10
N PRO A 75 -3.60 6.01 -4.29
CA PRO A 75 -5.06 6.09 -4.23
C PRO A 75 -5.79 5.24 -5.28
N ARG A 76 -5.09 4.94 -6.37
CA ARG A 76 -5.59 4.06 -7.44
C ARG A 76 -4.48 3.20 -7.99
N PHE A 77 -4.83 1.99 -8.41
CA PHE A 77 -3.87 1.04 -8.97
C PHE A 77 -3.20 1.57 -10.24
N ASP A 78 -3.94 2.33 -11.03
CA ASP A 78 -3.41 3.00 -12.23
C ASP A 78 -2.24 3.95 -11.92
N PHE A 79 -2.23 4.59 -10.75
CA PHE A 79 -1.14 5.49 -10.34
C PHE A 79 0.10 4.73 -9.89
N LEU A 80 -0.05 3.54 -9.34
CA LEU A 80 1.09 2.69 -8.98
C LEU A 80 1.95 2.34 -10.20
N LEU A 81 1.40 2.37 -11.42
CA LEU A 81 2.17 2.16 -12.66
C LEU A 81 3.34 3.15 -12.80
N LEU A 82 3.22 4.36 -12.26
CA LEU A 82 4.29 5.36 -12.28
C LEU A 82 5.46 5.00 -11.34
N ALA A 83 5.24 4.10 -10.39
CA ALA A 83 6.25 3.63 -9.44
C ALA A 83 6.82 2.24 -9.79
N VAL A 84 6.45 1.67 -10.93
CA VAL A 84 6.83 0.30 -11.32
C VAL A 84 8.33 0.10 -11.32
N ASN A 85 9.12 1.06 -11.82
CA ASN A 85 10.57 0.94 -11.81
C ASN A 85 11.13 0.75 -10.40
N GLN A 86 10.72 1.58 -9.44
CA GLN A 86 11.18 1.47 -8.06
C GLN A 86 10.68 0.19 -7.37
N LEU A 87 9.46 -0.23 -7.70
CA LEU A 87 8.88 -1.45 -7.14
C LEU A 87 9.57 -2.71 -7.67
N VAL A 88 9.71 -2.84 -8.99
CA VAL A 88 10.20 -4.06 -9.66
C VAL A 88 11.72 -4.15 -9.63
N ASN A 89 12.43 -3.06 -9.96
CA ASN A 89 13.89 -3.08 -10.11
C ASN A 89 14.64 -2.81 -8.80
N HIS A 90 13.98 -2.21 -7.80
CA HIS A 90 14.63 -1.89 -6.54
C HIS A 90 14.02 -2.65 -5.37
N LEU A 91 12.75 -2.43 -4.99
CA LEU A 91 12.15 -3.07 -3.83
C LEU A 91 12.17 -4.60 -3.95
N ASP A 92 11.70 -5.12 -5.08
CA ASP A 92 11.60 -6.56 -5.33
C ASP A 92 12.97 -7.26 -5.39
N LYS A 93 14.01 -6.57 -5.84
CA LYS A 93 15.37 -7.13 -6.02
C LYS A 93 16.36 -6.75 -4.90
N MET A 94 15.96 -5.96 -3.92
CA MET A 94 16.87 -5.42 -2.90
C MET A 94 17.60 -6.51 -2.12
N GLU A 95 16.92 -7.57 -1.72
CA GLU A 95 17.54 -8.67 -1.00
C GLU A 95 18.62 -9.37 -1.83
N GLU A 96 18.35 -9.62 -3.11
CA GLU A 96 19.31 -10.24 -4.03
C GLU A 96 20.51 -9.32 -4.31
N MET A 97 20.26 -8.04 -4.65
CA MET A 97 21.31 -7.06 -4.93
C MET A 97 22.26 -6.86 -3.75
N THR A 98 21.73 -6.94 -2.54
CA THR A 98 22.49 -6.73 -1.30
C THR A 98 22.99 -8.02 -0.66
N ARG A 99 22.79 -9.16 -1.32
CA ARG A 99 23.15 -10.51 -0.82
C ARG A 99 22.56 -10.77 0.58
N GLY A 100 21.31 -10.36 0.78
CA GLY A 100 20.58 -10.54 2.03
C GLY A 100 20.90 -9.52 3.14
N THR A 101 21.77 -8.53 2.87
CA THR A 101 22.08 -7.48 3.86
C THR A 101 20.87 -6.60 4.18
N TYR A 102 20.07 -6.24 3.17
CA TYR A 102 18.86 -5.47 3.32
C TYR A 102 17.65 -6.26 2.86
N LYS A 103 16.65 -6.36 3.75
CA LYS A 103 15.35 -6.96 3.51
C LYS A 103 14.26 -5.93 3.85
N PRO A 104 14.06 -4.93 2.97
CA PRO A 104 13.13 -3.86 3.25
C PRO A 104 11.70 -4.40 3.34
N ARG A 105 11.01 -4.09 4.43
CA ARG A 105 9.59 -4.38 4.61
C ARG A 105 8.78 -3.14 4.29
N VAL A 106 8.18 -3.13 3.13
CA VAL A 106 7.26 -2.08 2.67
C VAL A 106 5.88 -2.69 2.46
N ILE A 107 4.86 -2.05 3.02
CA ILE A 107 3.46 -2.38 2.75
C ILE A 107 2.98 -1.42 1.67
N VAL A 108 2.87 -1.92 0.44
CA VAL A 108 2.35 -1.15 -0.68
C VAL A 108 0.84 -1.29 -0.70
N ARG A 109 0.13 -0.19 -0.56
CA ARG A 109 -1.33 -0.15 -0.48
C ARG A 109 -1.91 0.60 -1.69
N THR A 110 -2.80 -0.04 -2.43
CA THR A 110 -3.50 0.57 -3.55
C THR A 110 -4.94 0.06 -3.68
N SER A 111 -5.74 0.70 -4.54
CA SER A 111 -7.10 0.25 -4.79
C SER A 111 -7.45 0.24 -6.27
N ILE A 112 -8.19 -0.78 -6.71
CA ILE A 112 -8.91 -0.76 -7.98
C ILE A 112 -10.00 0.30 -7.86
N GLY A 113 -10.00 1.28 -8.77
CA GLY A 113 -10.90 2.41 -8.67
C GLY A 113 -12.37 2.04 -8.81
N ALA A 114 -13.23 2.68 -8.03
CA ALA A 114 -14.67 2.49 -8.09
C ALA A 114 -15.27 3.03 -9.40
N LYS A 115 -16.33 2.35 -9.87
CA LYS A 115 -17.19 2.82 -10.95
C LYS A 115 -18.49 3.45 -10.43
N VAL A 116 -18.83 3.20 -9.17
CA VAL A 116 -20.02 3.69 -8.47
C VAL A 116 -19.57 4.20 -7.10
N PRO A 117 -20.03 5.36 -6.60
CA PRO A 117 -20.96 6.32 -7.22
C PRO A 117 -20.35 7.21 -8.30
N LEU A 118 -19.02 7.31 -8.36
CA LEU A 118 -18.28 8.11 -9.35
C LEU A 118 -17.39 7.21 -10.18
N ASN A 119 -17.63 7.17 -11.48
CA ASN A 119 -16.78 6.48 -12.43
C ASN A 119 -15.66 7.42 -12.91
N GLY A 120 -14.42 7.14 -12.51
CA GLY A 120 -13.23 7.88 -12.94
C GLY A 120 -12.81 7.62 -14.39
N GLY A 121 -13.52 6.74 -15.10
CA GLY A 121 -13.20 6.32 -16.46
C GLY A 121 -12.13 5.22 -16.53
N VAL A 122 -11.85 4.77 -17.74
CA VAL A 122 -10.97 3.63 -18.03
C VAL A 122 -9.54 3.79 -17.52
N GLN A 123 -9.07 5.02 -17.33
CA GLN A 123 -7.74 5.32 -16.81
C GLN A 123 -7.65 5.25 -15.27
N HIS A 124 -8.76 4.98 -14.56
CA HIS A 124 -8.80 5.02 -13.10
C HIS A 124 -9.52 3.81 -12.48
N THR A 125 -9.83 2.81 -13.28
CA THR A 125 -10.62 1.65 -12.83
C THR A 125 -10.05 0.31 -13.32
N GLN A 126 -8.75 0.29 -13.67
CA GLN A 126 -8.10 -0.91 -14.17
C GLN A 126 -7.64 -1.80 -13.01
N ASP A 127 -7.69 -3.11 -13.28
CA ASP A 127 -7.09 -4.12 -12.43
C ASP A 127 -5.80 -4.64 -13.06
N HIS A 128 -4.69 -4.39 -12.42
CA HIS A 128 -3.36 -4.82 -12.85
C HIS A 128 -2.82 -5.99 -12.01
N THR A 129 -3.65 -6.64 -11.20
CA THR A 129 -3.23 -7.67 -10.24
C THR A 129 -2.39 -8.76 -10.89
N GLU A 130 -2.88 -9.35 -12.00
CA GLU A 130 -2.15 -10.42 -12.69
C GLU A 130 -0.83 -9.94 -13.31
N ALA A 131 -0.79 -8.72 -13.84
CA ALA A 131 0.46 -8.15 -14.34
C ALA A 131 1.51 -8.03 -13.23
N PHE A 132 1.14 -7.53 -12.05
CA PHE A 132 2.06 -7.43 -10.91
C PHE A 132 2.46 -8.79 -10.34
N ARG A 133 1.58 -9.79 -10.35
CA ARG A 133 1.94 -11.19 -10.00
C ARG A 133 3.00 -11.78 -10.90
N HIS A 134 3.07 -11.36 -12.17
CA HIS A 134 4.08 -11.80 -13.12
C HIS A 134 5.37 -10.96 -13.06
N LEU A 135 5.30 -9.72 -12.58
CA LEU A 135 6.45 -8.82 -12.50
C LEU A 135 7.27 -8.98 -11.22
N LEU A 136 6.64 -9.44 -10.13
CA LEU A 136 7.21 -9.46 -8.78
C LEU A 136 7.51 -10.90 -8.35
N ASP A 137 8.77 -11.15 -7.95
CA ASP A 137 9.22 -12.46 -7.45
C ASP A 137 9.26 -12.50 -5.91
N ASN A 138 9.63 -11.38 -5.29
CA ASN A 138 9.87 -11.29 -3.85
C ASN A 138 8.82 -10.46 -3.09
N VAL A 139 8.13 -9.55 -3.76
CA VAL A 139 7.00 -8.82 -3.18
C VAL A 139 5.73 -9.64 -3.36
N GLU A 140 5.07 -10.00 -2.25
CA GLU A 140 3.81 -10.74 -2.30
C GLU A 140 2.67 -9.86 -2.80
N VAL A 141 1.85 -10.35 -3.74
CA VAL A 141 0.70 -9.63 -4.29
C VAL A 141 -0.60 -10.24 -3.78
N VAL A 142 -1.35 -9.49 -3.00
CA VAL A 142 -2.60 -9.91 -2.35
C VAL A 142 -3.76 -9.03 -2.79
N LEU A 143 -4.76 -9.65 -3.42
CA LEU A 143 -6.01 -9.00 -3.79
C LEU A 143 -7.06 -9.22 -2.68
N LEU A 144 -7.60 -8.14 -2.12
CA LEU A 144 -8.51 -8.15 -0.99
C LEU A 144 -9.98 -8.16 -1.45
N GLU A 145 -10.45 -9.30 -1.93
CA GLU A 145 -11.84 -9.45 -2.41
C GLU A 145 -12.85 -9.55 -1.27
N LYS A 146 -12.47 -10.22 -0.18
CA LYS A 146 -13.35 -10.48 0.94
C LYS A 146 -12.97 -9.60 2.13
N LYS A 147 -13.96 -8.97 2.74
CA LYS A 147 -13.76 -8.11 3.91
C LYS A 147 -13.10 -8.83 5.09
N ASP A 148 -13.37 -10.12 5.26
CA ASP A 148 -12.85 -10.91 6.38
C ASP A 148 -11.35 -11.23 6.23
N ASP A 149 -10.80 -11.16 5.02
CA ASP A 149 -9.38 -11.39 4.75
C ASP A 149 -8.53 -10.13 4.98
N ILE A 150 -9.15 -8.94 5.07
CA ILE A 150 -8.43 -7.64 5.13
C ILE A 150 -7.51 -7.57 6.35
N GLN A 151 -8.05 -7.75 7.55
CA GLN A 151 -7.26 -7.63 8.78
C GLN A 151 -6.11 -8.64 8.80
N VAL A 152 -6.38 -9.90 8.45
CA VAL A 152 -5.38 -10.97 8.41
C VAL A 152 -4.25 -10.64 7.43
N ALA A 153 -4.59 -10.10 6.25
CA ALA A 153 -3.60 -9.73 5.24
C ALA A 153 -2.69 -8.58 5.70
N TYR A 154 -3.26 -7.53 6.32
CA TYR A 154 -2.47 -6.43 6.87
C TYR A 154 -1.63 -6.83 8.08
N GLU A 155 -2.19 -7.62 9.00
CA GLU A 155 -1.45 -8.18 10.13
C GLU A 155 -0.25 -9.01 9.65
N ARG A 156 -0.49 -9.91 8.68
CA ARG A 156 0.57 -10.72 8.09
C ARG A 156 1.64 -9.86 7.41
N ALA A 157 1.25 -8.84 6.65
CA ALA A 157 2.21 -7.95 6.00
C ALA A 157 3.13 -7.23 7.00
N LEU A 158 2.63 -6.91 8.19
CA LEU A 158 3.44 -6.32 9.26
C LEU A 158 4.32 -7.35 9.99
N THR A 159 3.78 -8.55 10.27
CA THR A 159 4.40 -9.49 11.23
C THR A 159 5.15 -10.65 10.58
N ARG A 160 5.07 -10.84 9.27
CA ARG A 160 5.70 -11.97 8.56
C ARG A 160 7.19 -12.09 8.86
N GLU A 161 7.63 -13.33 9.11
CA GLU A 161 9.02 -13.64 9.56
C GLU A 161 10.06 -13.47 8.44
N ASP A 162 9.67 -13.67 7.17
CA ASP A 162 10.57 -13.59 6.01
C ASP A 162 10.95 -12.14 5.65
N SER A 163 10.39 -11.15 6.34
CA SER A 163 10.60 -9.71 6.13
C SER A 163 10.27 -9.19 4.73
N LYS A 164 9.59 -9.98 3.88
CA LYS A 164 9.22 -9.56 2.53
C LYS A 164 8.22 -8.41 2.55
N SER A 165 8.28 -7.61 1.51
CA SER A 165 7.28 -6.58 1.23
C SER A 165 5.98 -7.18 0.69
N THR A 166 4.88 -6.46 0.81
CA THR A 166 3.56 -6.94 0.36
C THR A 166 2.82 -5.83 -0.38
N LEU A 167 2.30 -6.13 -1.57
CA LEU A 167 1.36 -5.29 -2.30
C LEU A 167 -0.06 -5.73 -1.99
N LEU A 168 -0.81 -4.88 -1.28
CA LEU A 168 -2.21 -5.09 -0.91
C LEU A 168 -3.10 -4.26 -1.83
N ILE A 169 -3.98 -4.95 -2.56
CA ILE A 169 -4.86 -4.37 -3.57
C ILE A 169 -6.29 -4.45 -3.04
N GLU A 170 -6.91 -3.29 -2.84
CA GLU A 170 -8.26 -3.12 -2.32
C GLU A 170 -9.27 -2.87 -3.45
N TYR A 171 -10.54 -3.17 -3.19
CA TYR A 171 -11.63 -2.82 -4.11
C TYR A 171 -12.28 -1.51 -3.70
N GLY A 172 -12.05 -0.44 -4.47
CA GLY A 172 -12.63 0.87 -4.21
C GLY A 172 -14.17 0.88 -4.22
N GLU A 173 -14.80 0.02 -5.00
CA GLU A 173 -16.27 -0.12 -5.01
C GLU A 173 -16.85 -0.59 -3.68
N TYR A 174 -16.09 -1.37 -2.90
CA TYR A 174 -16.56 -1.93 -1.65
C TYR A 174 -16.46 -0.96 -0.46
N TYR A 175 -15.77 0.17 -0.62
CA TYR A 175 -15.61 1.15 0.45
C TYR A 175 -16.95 1.75 0.93
N ASN A 176 -17.97 1.74 0.09
CA ASN A 176 -19.29 2.28 0.40
C ASN A 176 -20.33 1.19 0.77
N GLN A 177 -19.93 -0.08 0.82
CA GLN A 177 -20.82 -1.22 1.09
C GLN A 177 -20.78 -1.65 2.56
#